data_8bca786ca3b3661cf5885a5a13cdcd4d
#
_entry.id   8bca786ca3b3661cf5885a5a13cdcd4d
#
_cell.length_a   1.000
_cell.length_b   1.000
_cell.length_c   1.000
_cell.angle_alpha   90.00
_cell.angle_beta   90.00
_cell.angle_gamma   90.00
#
_symmetry.space_group_name_H-M   'P 1'
#
loop_
_entity.id
_entity.type
_entity.pdbx_description
1 polymer ?
#
loop_
_entity_poly.entity_id
_entity_poly.type
_entity_poly.pdbx_seq_one_letter_code
_entity_poly.pdbx_strand_id
1 'polypeptide(L)'
;ELAAAELQARKLRQAVVLAEVDAQALHGAALRQPVVGELSRYQAVERDFSFVFLDAVRWAAIDGALRGLNLNELRSVVPVEIFRDAKGKAVASGSYSLLVRLAFQSGERTLTEDELTSWSEAIIAKLKELGGTQRA
;
A
#
# COMPACT_ATOMS: atom_id res chain seq x y z
N GLU A 1 -13.97 14.07 -10.76
CA GLU A 1 -12.82 14.63 -11.49
C GLU A 1 -13.28 15.82 -12.31
N LEU A 2 -12.49 16.89 -12.36
CA LEU A 2 -12.84 18.10 -13.09
C LEU A 2 -12.75 17.84 -14.60
N ALA A 3 -13.72 18.34 -15.37
CA ALA A 3 -13.73 18.18 -16.82
C ALA A 3 -12.53 18.87 -17.49
N ALA A 4 -12.04 18.30 -18.60
CA ALA A 4 -10.88 18.84 -19.33
C ALA A 4 -11.03 20.32 -19.76
N ALA A 5 -12.26 20.73 -20.14
CA ALA A 5 -12.56 22.11 -20.50
C ALA A 5 -12.35 23.08 -19.31
N GLU A 6 -12.74 22.67 -18.10
CA GLU A 6 -12.53 23.46 -16.88
C GLU A 6 -11.06 23.52 -16.48
N LEU A 7 -10.32 22.42 -16.66
CA LEU A 7 -8.86 22.42 -16.44
C LEU A 7 -8.17 23.43 -17.37
N GLN A 8 -8.53 23.45 -18.65
CA GLN A 8 -8.00 24.40 -19.63
C GLN A 8 -8.36 25.85 -19.31
N ALA A 9 -9.63 26.12 -19.02
CA ALA A 9 -10.11 27.46 -18.69
C ALA A 9 -9.37 28.06 -17.48
N ARG A 10 -9.01 27.20 -16.51
CA ARG A 10 -8.30 27.59 -15.28
C ARG A 10 -6.78 27.42 -15.36
N LYS A 11 -6.24 27.04 -16.51
CA LYS A 11 -4.80 26.78 -16.74
C LYS A 11 -4.21 25.77 -15.76
N LEU A 12 -5.00 24.79 -15.34
CA LEU A 12 -4.55 23.71 -14.46
C LEU A 12 -3.87 22.63 -15.29
N ARG A 13 -2.67 22.22 -14.88
CA ARG A 13 -1.83 21.26 -15.61
C ARG A 13 -2.00 19.81 -15.14
N GLN A 14 -2.68 19.61 -14.05
CA GLN A 14 -2.88 18.29 -13.41
C GLN A 14 -4.37 17.98 -13.33
N ALA A 15 -4.72 16.69 -13.29
CA ALA A 15 -6.06 16.26 -12.97
C ALA A 15 -6.43 16.72 -11.55
N VAL A 16 -7.63 17.29 -11.42
CA VAL A 16 -8.15 17.79 -10.15
C VAL A 16 -9.41 17.00 -9.79
N VAL A 17 -9.43 16.45 -8.60
CA VAL A 17 -10.61 15.82 -8.01
C VAL A 17 -11.20 16.80 -6.99
N LEU A 18 -12.49 17.04 -7.11
CA LEU A 18 -13.26 17.85 -6.16
C LEU A 18 -14.21 16.92 -5.39
N ALA A 19 -14.35 17.17 -4.11
CA ALA A 19 -15.35 16.55 -3.26
C ALA A 19 -16.12 17.64 -2.51
N GLU A 20 -17.42 17.52 -2.50
CA GLU A 20 -18.32 18.34 -1.68
C GLU A 20 -18.96 17.44 -0.62
N VAL A 21 -18.91 17.86 0.64
CA VAL A 21 -19.42 17.08 1.76
C VAL A 21 -20.36 17.95 2.57
N ASP A 22 -21.54 17.41 2.87
CA ASP A 22 -22.48 18.07 3.78
C ASP A 22 -21.95 18.01 5.21
N ALA A 23 -21.59 19.16 5.74
CA ALA A 23 -21.08 19.30 7.10
C ALA A 23 -22.12 18.89 8.17
N GLN A 24 -23.42 19.05 7.91
CA GLN A 24 -24.47 18.62 8.86
C GLN A 24 -24.51 17.09 8.95
N ALA A 25 -24.37 16.40 7.82
CA ALA A 25 -24.29 14.94 7.81
C ALA A 25 -23.05 14.44 8.57
N LEU A 26 -21.91 15.14 8.48
CA LEU A 26 -20.72 14.82 9.27
C LEU A 26 -20.91 15.03 10.77
N HIS A 27 -21.62 16.10 11.17
CA HIS A 27 -21.92 16.35 12.58
C HIS A 27 -22.82 15.28 13.21
N GLY A 28 -23.66 14.62 12.41
CA GLY A 28 -24.49 13.50 12.85
C GLY A 28 -23.75 12.18 12.97
N ALA A 29 -22.55 12.07 12.42
CA ALA A 29 -21.74 10.85 12.50
C ALA A 29 -21.07 10.73 13.87
N ALA A 30 -21.12 9.53 14.46
CA ALA A 30 -20.43 9.27 15.72
C ALA A 30 -18.91 9.43 15.53
N LEU A 31 -18.30 10.29 16.35
CA LEU A 31 -16.85 10.43 16.38
C LEU A 31 -16.21 9.10 16.80
N ARG A 32 -15.25 8.64 16.00
CA ARG A 32 -14.44 7.49 16.39
C ARG A 32 -13.64 7.86 17.63
N GLN A 33 -13.93 7.21 18.74
CA GLN A 33 -13.15 7.39 19.96
C GLN A 33 -11.75 6.79 19.76
N PRO A 34 -10.68 7.55 20.05
CA PRO A 34 -9.34 7.00 20.00
C PRO A 34 -9.20 5.95 21.11
N VAL A 35 -8.81 4.74 20.72
CA VAL A 35 -8.47 3.69 21.67
C VAL A 35 -6.96 3.67 21.78
N VAL A 36 -6.46 3.95 22.99
CA VAL A 36 -5.04 3.84 23.29
C VAL A 36 -4.74 2.36 23.53
N GLY A 37 -4.01 1.75 22.59
CA GLY A 37 -3.47 0.39 22.76
C GLY A 37 -2.18 0.41 23.60
N GLU A 38 -1.82 -0.73 24.16
CA GLU A 38 -0.52 -0.88 24.80
C GLU A 38 0.60 -0.67 23.78
N LEU A 39 1.58 0.15 24.15
CA LEU A 39 2.79 0.33 23.37
C LEU A 39 3.70 -0.88 23.55
N SER A 40 4.02 -1.58 22.47
CA SER A 40 4.97 -2.68 22.54
C SER A 40 6.33 -2.17 23.01
N ARG A 41 6.97 -2.92 23.91
CA ARG A 41 8.35 -2.69 24.35
C ARG A 41 9.37 -3.21 23.35
N TYR A 42 8.93 -3.99 22.37
CA TYR A 42 9.78 -4.63 21.36
C TYR A 42 9.78 -3.82 20.08
N GLN A 43 10.91 -3.84 19.42
CA GLN A 43 11.14 -3.04 18.23
C GLN A 43 10.33 -3.54 17.04
N ALA A 44 9.72 -2.63 16.31
CA ALA A 44 9.13 -2.95 15.01
C ALA A 44 10.23 -3.10 13.96
N VAL A 45 10.03 -4.03 13.02
CA VAL A 45 10.91 -4.23 11.88
C VAL A 45 10.11 -3.97 10.62
N GLU A 46 10.66 -3.14 9.74
CA GLU A 46 10.08 -2.86 8.43
C GLU A 46 10.85 -3.58 7.33
N ARG A 47 10.12 -4.06 6.32
CA ARG A 47 10.67 -4.67 5.11
C ARG A 47 9.97 -4.07 3.90
N ASP A 48 10.76 -3.65 2.93
CA ASP A 48 10.30 -3.06 1.68
C ASP A 48 10.40 -4.08 0.55
N PHE A 49 9.35 -4.16 -0.27
CA PHE A 49 9.29 -5.05 -1.42
C PHE A 49 8.93 -4.24 -2.65
N SER A 50 9.81 -4.32 -3.67
CA SER A 50 9.62 -3.62 -4.94
C SER A 50 9.22 -4.60 -6.03
N PHE A 51 8.06 -4.40 -6.64
CA PHE A 51 7.49 -5.28 -7.65
C PHE A 51 6.89 -4.50 -8.81
N VAL A 52 6.93 -5.07 -10.01
CA VAL A 52 6.20 -4.59 -11.18
C VAL A 52 4.98 -5.47 -11.38
N PHE A 53 3.81 -4.83 -11.56
CA PHE A 53 2.53 -5.47 -11.85
C PHE A 53 1.92 -4.92 -13.13
N LEU A 54 1.08 -5.70 -13.78
CA LEU A 54 0.19 -5.20 -14.83
C LEU A 54 -0.87 -4.26 -14.23
N ASP A 55 -1.33 -3.28 -14.99
CA ASP A 55 -2.36 -2.32 -14.55
C ASP A 55 -3.69 -2.98 -14.14
N ALA A 56 -3.94 -4.21 -14.59
CA ALA A 56 -5.11 -5.00 -14.19
C ALA A 56 -5.06 -5.44 -12.72
N VAL A 57 -3.87 -5.59 -12.13
CA VAL A 57 -3.70 -5.97 -10.72
C VAL A 57 -3.90 -4.74 -9.85
N ARG A 58 -4.98 -4.73 -9.09
CA ARG A 58 -5.33 -3.60 -8.22
C ARG A 58 -4.73 -3.75 -6.83
N TRP A 59 -4.45 -2.63 -6.19
CA TRP A 59 -3.95 -2.60 -4.80
C TRP A 59 -4.78 -3.46 -3.84
N ALA A 60 -6.11 -3.42 -3.94
CA ALA A 60 -6.99 -4.22 -3.07
C ALA A 60 -6.72 -5.73 -3.15
N ALA A 61 -6.34 -6.24 -4.34
CA ALA A 61 -5.98 -7.65 -4.50
C ALA A 61 -4.63 -7.96 -3.84
N ILE A 62 -3.66 -7.04 -3.96
CA ILE A 62 -2.33 -7.17 -3.33
C ILE A 62 -2.46 -7.12 -1.81
N ASP A 63 -3.13 -6.10 -1.25
CA ASP A 63 -3.34 -5.95 0.20
C ASP A 63 -4.08 -7.14 0.78
N GLY A 64 -5.16 -7.58 0.12
CA GLY A 64 -5.93 -8.76 0.54
C GLY A 64 -5.10 -10.04 0.54
N ALA A 65 -4.26 -10.26 -0.48
CA ALA A 65 -3.40 -11.43 -0.57
C ALA A 65 -2.31 -11.43 0.51
N LEU A 66 -1.70 -10.26 0.78
CA LEU A 66 -0.67 -10.13 1.82
C LEU A 66 -1.25 -10.34 3.22
N ARG A 67 -2.41 -9.75 3.52
CA ARG A 67 -3.12 -10.00 4.79
C ARG A 67 -3.61 -11.43 4.93
N GLY A 68 -3.98 -12.06 3.81
CA GLY A 68 -4.38 -13.46 3.75
C GLY A 68 -3.27 -14.47 4.08
N LEU A 69 -2.01 -14.04 4.17
CA LEU A 69 -0.91 -14.88 4.68
C LEU A 69 -1.04 -15.15 6.18
N ASN A 70 -1.90 -14.39 6.90
CA ASN A 70 -2.17 -14.55 8.34
C ASN A 70 -0.90 -14.57 9.19
N LEU A 71 0.06 -13.72 8.87
CA LEU A 71 1.27 -13.55 9.66
C LEU A 71 0.92 -12.81 10.96
N ASN A 72 0.97 -13.49 12.08
CA ASN A 72 0.49 -13.01 13.39
C ASN A 72 1.14 -11.68 13.80
N GLU A 73 2.39 -11.46 13.43
CA GLU A 73 3.18 -10.30 13.81
C GLU A 73 3.10 -9.16 12.76
N LEU A 74 2.34 -9.35 11.67
CA LEU A 74 2.14 -8.32 10.67
C LEU A 74 1.22 -7.21 11.22
N ARG A 75 1.75 -5.99 11.34
CA ARG A 75 1.03 -4.83 11.89
C ARG A 75 0.48 -3.93 10.80
N SER A 76 1.23 -3.73 9.72
CA SER A 76 0.77 -2.88 8.63
C SER A 76 1.28 -3.34 7.28
N VAL A 77 0.50 -3.03 6.24
CA VAL A 77 0.85 -3.16 4.83
C VAL A 77 0.54 -1.81 4.20
N VAL A 78 1.55 -1.13 3.68
CA VAL A 78 1.42 0.24 3.17
C VAL A 78 2.04 0.36 1.79
N PRO A 79 1.30 0.85 0.76
CA PRO A 79 1.89 1.22 -0.51
C PRO A 79 2.67 2.52 -0.32
N VAL A 80 3.99 2.45 -0.45
CA VAL A 80 4.88 3.60 -0.25
C VAL A 80 4.95 4.43 -1.51
N GLU A 81 5.11 3.76 -2.66
CA GLU A 81 5.26 4.42 -3.96
C GLU A 81 4.63 3.59 -5.07
N ILE A 82 3.95 4.29 -5.98
CA ILE A 82 3.49 3.74 -7.26
C ILE A 82 4.13 4.56 -8.35
N PHE A 83 4.94 3.92 -9.19
CA PHE A 83 5.60 4.55 -10.32
C PHE A 83 5.12 3.99 -11.65
N ARG A 84 4.73 4.87 -12.57
CA ARG A 84 4.42 4.58 -13.96
C ARG A 84 5.36 5.32 -14.89
N ASP A 85 5.95 4.60 -15.81
CA ASP A 85 6.83 5.22 -16.80
C ASP A 85 6.07 5.53 -18.09
N ALA A 86 5.74 6.78 -18.31
CA ALA A 86 5.08 7.25 -19.54
C ALA A 86 5.87 6.94 -20.82
N LYS A 87 7.19 6.74 -20.71
CA LYS A 87 8.09 6.43 -21.84
C LYS A 87 8.33 4.92 -22.00
N GLY A 88 7.89 4.09 -21.08
CA GLY A 88 8.04 2.62 -21.12
C GLY A 88 9.48 2.12 -21.05
N LYS A 89 10.43 2.95 -20.58
CA LYS A 89 11.86 2.58 -20.51
C LYS A 89 12.19 1.79 -19.24
N ALA A 90 11.71 2.24 -18.10
CA ALA A 90 11.98 1.63 -16.79
C ALA A 90 10.86 0.65 -16.36
N VAL A 91 9.63 0.93 -16.76
CA VAL A 91 8.46 0.06 -16.54
C VAL A 91 7.69 0.00 -17.86
N ALA A 92 7.36 -1.22 -18.31
CA ALA A 92 6.64 -1.42 -19.57
C ALA A 92 5.28 -0.71 -19.57
N SER A 93 4.84 -0.27 -20.75
CA SER A 93 3.50 0.30 -20.91
C SER A 93 2.43 -0.71 -20.47
N GLY A 94 1.39 -0.25 -19.77
CA GLY A 94 0.35 -1.14 -19.20
C GLY A 94 0.78 -1.81 -17.88
N SER A 95 1.88 -1.36 -17.28
CA SER A 95 2.39 -1.84 -16.00
C SER A 95 2.74 -0.70 -15.07
N TYR A 96 2.88 -1.00 -13.79
CA TYR A 96 3.36 -0.07 -12.78
C TYR A 96 4.32 -0.74 -11.81
N SER A 97 5.27 0.02 -11.29
CA SER A 97 6.13 -0.40 -10.18
C SER A 97 5.47 0.01 -8.88
N LEU A 98 5.44 -0.91 -7.94
CA LEU A 98 4.92 -0.72 -6.59
C LEU A 98 6.04 -0.99 -5.58
N LEU A 99 6.26 -0.03 -4.69
CA LEU A 99 7.01 -0.24 -3.46
C LEU A 99 6.02 -0.43 -2.32
N VAL A 100 6.01 -1.59 -1.70
CA VAL A 100 5.16 -1.89 -0.55
C VAL A 100 6.00 -2.13 0.69
N ARG A 101 5.62 -1.50 1.80
CA ARG A 101 6.24 -1.66 3.11
C ARG A 101 5.36 -2.49 4.01
N LEU A 102 5.95 -3.50 4.61
CA LEU A 102 5.33 -4.30 5.65
C LEU A 102 6.06 -4.07 6.97
N ALA A 103 5.30 -3.77 8.03
CA ALA A 103 5.83 -3.63 9.38
C ALA A 103 5.42 -4.82 10.22
N PHE A 104 6.38 -5.39 10.92
CA PHE A 104 6.23 -6.54 11.83
C PHE A 104 6.59 -6.13 13.24
N GLN A 105 5.81 -6.57 14.22
CA GLN A 105 6.10 -6.31 15.63
C GLN A 105 5.40 -7.34 16.50
N SER A 106 6.15 -7.96 17.40
CA SER A 106 5.57 -8.77 18.48
C SER A 106 5.26 -7.89 19.70
N GLY A 107 4.21 -8.27 20.44
CA GLY A 107 3.92 -7.71 21.75
C GLY A 107 4.69 -8.40 22.89
N GLU A 108 5.33 -9.56 22.63
CA GLU A 108 5.85 -10.44 23.66
C GLU A 108 7.37 -10.67 23.59
N ARG A 109 7.98 -10.48 22.39
CA ARG A 109 9.40 -10.78 22.16
C ARG A 109 10.00 -9.99 20.99
N THR A 110 11.31 -9.99 20.90
CA THR A 110 12.02 -9.54 19.70
C THR A 110 11.85 -10.59 18.59
N LEU A 111 11.63 -10.13 17.36
CA LEU A 111 11.56 -10.99 16.18
C LEU A 111 12.96 -11.47 15.79
N THR A 112 13.05 -12.70 15.33
CA THR A 112 14.32 -13.27 14.85
C THR A 112 14.50 -13.04 13.35
N GLU A 113 15.75 -13.05 12.87
CA GLU A 113 16.02 -12.89 11.44
C GLU A 113 15.50 -14.09 10.62
N ASP A 114 15.48 -15.27 11.17
CA ASP A 114 14.93 -16.48 10.51
C ASP A 114 13.42 -16.33 10.26
N GLU A 115 12.68 -15.78 11.21
CA GLU A 115 11.24 -15.51 11.05
C GLU A 115 11.01 -14.46 9.96
N LEU A 116 11.77 -13.35 10.03
CA LEU A 116 11.68 -12.27 9.05
C LEU A 116 12.02 -12.75 7.62
N THR A 117 13.01 -13.63 7.51
CA THR A 117 13.39 -14.25 6.24
C THR A 117 12.28 -15.14 5.71
N SER A 118 11.75 -16.03 6.54
CA SER A 118 10.65 -16.93 6.16
C SER A 118 9.40 -16.15 5.73
N TRP A 119 9.03 -15.10 6.46
CA TRP A 119 7.91 -14.24 6.07
C TRP A 119 8.17 -13.48 4.78
N SER A 120 9.40 -12.99 4.58
CA SER A 120 9.80 -12.31 3.35
C SER A 120 9.68 -13.24 2.14
N GLU A 121 10.12 -14.48 2.26
CA GLU A 121 9.97 -15.50 1.21
C GLU A 121 8.50 -15.79 0.89
N ALA A 122 7.65 -15.94 1.91
CA ALA A 122 6.22 -16.15 1.73
C ALA A 122 5.54 -14.95 1.03
N ILE A 123 5.93 -13.72 1.41
CA ILE A 123 5.45 -12.48 0.79
C ILE A 123 5.87 -12.40 -0.68
N ILE A 124 7.14 -12.67 -0.96
CA ILE A 124 7.68 -12.67 -2.33
C ILE A 124 6.95 -13.72 -3.19
N ALA A 125 6.76 -14.92 -2.67
CA ALA A 125 6.03 -15.98 -3.37
C ALA A 125 4.59 -15.54 -3.67
N LYS A 126 3.89 -14.95 -2.69
CA LYS A 126 2.53 -14.47 -2.86
C LYS A 126 2.41 -13.33 -3.88
N LEU A 127 3.34 -12.39 -3.88
CA LEU A 127 3.37 -11.30 -4.86
C LEU A 127 3.65 -11.82 -6.30
N LYS A 128 4.50 -12.86 -6.43
CA LYS A 128 4.73 -13.54 -7.71
C LYS A 128 3.50 -14.30 -8.20
N GLU A 129 2.74 -14.97 -7.33
CA GLU A 129 1.47 -15.63 -7.67
C GLU A 129 0.45 -14.65 -8.26
N LEU A 130 0.46 -13.39 -7.82
CA LEU A 130 -0.37 -12.32 -8.38
C LEU A 130 0.15 -11.75 -9.71
N GLY A 131 1.20 -12.35 -10.27
CA GLY A 131 1.82 -11.91 -11.52
C GLY A 131 2.84 -10.78 -11.33
N GLY A 132 3.28 -10.53 -10.10
CA GLY A 132 4.31 -9.55 -9.79
C GLY A 132 5.71 -10.03 -10.22
N THR A 133 6.49 -9.14 -10.81
CA THR A 133 7.92 -9.35 -11.09
C THR A 133 8.72 -8.51 -10.11
N GLN A 134 9.56 -9.16 -9.31
CA GLN A 134 10.41 -8.47 -8.34
C GLN A 134 11.45 -7.59 -9.03
N ARG A 135 11.62 -6.37 -8.55
CA ARG A 135 12.73 -5.49 -8.94
C ARG A 135 13.86 -5.63 -7.92
N ALA A 136 15.05 -5.80 -8.48
CA ALA A 136 16.28 -5.73 -7.69
C ALA A 136 16.60 -4.29 -7.28
#